data_87ef3fedd441413856b06abb267467ca
#
_entry.id   87ef3fedd441413856b06abb267467ca
#
_cell.length_a   1.000
_cell.length_b   1.000
_cell.length_c   1.000
_cell.angle_alpha   90.00
_cell.angle_beta   90.00
_cell.angle_gamma   90.00
#
_symmetry.space_group_name_H-M   'P 1'
#
loop_
_entity.id
_entity.type
_entity.pdbx_description
1 polymer ?
#
loop_
_entity_poly.entity_id
_entity_poly.type
_entity_poly.pdbx_seq_one_letter_code
_entity_poly.pdbx_strand_id
1 'polypeptide(L)'
;TASVIVSNAASSNQVYKLNTLMAANTTGTAANITATVGAGGSASVTFSSIPQTYKHLQLRMLARCASQTTGNATNMYLNINGDSGSNYTYHYLYGNGSSAASAANTARTAAICTFPTKSGETAGIFGVSVLDILDYTNTSKYTTVRHLEGYDANGSGEVWFYSNLWLNTAAVTSIVLTEDLGN
;
A
#
# COMPACT_ATOMS: atom_id res chain seq x y z
N THR A 1 15.74 -0.20 16.78
CA THR A 1 14.85 0.39 15.74
C THR A 1 15.69 0.64 14.50
N ALA A 2 15.65 -0.26 13.53
CA ALA A 2 16.31 -0.04 12.24
C ALA A 2 15.26 0.56 11.29
N SER A 3 15.37 1.84 11.00
CA SER A 3 14.66 2.47 9.88
C SER A 3 15.44 2.21 8.61
N VAL A 4 14.86 1.53 7.65
CA VAL A 4 15.44 1.49 6.32
C VAL A 4 14.87 2.63 5.51
N ILE A 5 15.73 3.57 5.18
CA ILE A 5 15.45 4.67 4.28
C ILE A 5 15.82 4.19 2.88
N VAL A 6 14.84 4.09 2.01
CA VAL A 6 15.14 3.97 0.57
C VAL A 6 15.60 5.35 0.11
N SER A 7 16.90 5.52 -0.09
CA SER A 7 17.45 6.77 -0.58
C SER A 7 17.50 6.78 -2.11
N ASN A 8 17.08 7.88 -2.71
CA ASN A 8 17.16 8.13 -4.14
C ASN A 8 18.30 9.12 -4.43
N ALA A 9 18.98 8.92 -5.55
CA ALA A 9 19.97 9.90 -6.04
C ALA A 9 19.28 11.22 -6.44
N ALA A 10 19.91 12.33 -6.14
CA ALA A 10 19.35 13.69 -6.23
C ALA A 10 18.91 14.17 -7.64
N SER A 11 18.97 13.33 -8.66
CA SER A 11 18.71 13.70 -10.06
C SER A 11 17.54 12.98 -10.72
N SER A 12 16.82 12.10 -10.02
CA SER A 12 15.64 11.43 -10.58
C SER A 12 14.36 11.97 -9.94
N ASN A 13 13.41 12.40 -10.77
CA ASN A 13 12.07 12.81 -10.33
C ASN A 13 11.19 11.64 -9.82
N GLN A 14 11.77 10.47 -9.59
CA GLN A 14 11.09 9.25 -9.23
C GLN A 14 11.52 8.82 -7.84
N VAL A 15 10.67 9.06 -6.85
CA VAL A 15 10.94 8.62 -5.47
C VAL A 15 9.81 7.75 -4.98
N TYR A 16 10.02 6.43 -5.00
CA TYR A 16 9.28 5.53 -4.14
C TYR A 16 10.03 5.41 -2.81
N LYS A 17 9.50 6.02 -1.76
CA LYS A 17 9.97 5.73 -0.41
C LYS A 17 9.00 4.74 0.23
N LEU A 18 9.30 3.46 0.11
CA LEU A 18 8.63 2.45 0.90
C LEU A 18 9.34 2.37 2.26
N ASN A 19 8.68 2.86 3.31
CA ASN A 19 9.36 3.03 4.56
C ASN A 19 9.48 1.78 5.41
N THR A 20 8.60 0.81 5.37
CA THR A 20 8.81 -0.41 6.20
C THR A 20 7.57 -1.29 6.19
N LEU A 21 7.71 -2.56 5.96
CA LEU A 21 6.77 -3.58 6.43
C LEU A 21 7.20 -3.96 7.85
N MET A 22 6.35 -3.72 8.82
CA MET A 22 6.58 -4.12 10.20
C MET A 22 5.77 -5.36 10.52
N ALA A 23 6.43 -6.41 10.98
CA ALA A 23 5.79 -7.55 11.60
C ALA A 23 5.94 -7.43 13.12
N ALA A 24 4.85 -7.47 13.85
CA ALA A 24 4.85 -7.34 15.30
C ALA A 24 4.16 -8.54 15.97
N ASN A 25 4.68 -8.96 17.09
CA ASN A 25 4.03 -9.94 17.96
C ASN A 25 3.45 -9.26 19.22
N THR A 26 2.70 -10.02 20.00
CA THR A 26 2.07 -9.53 21.25
C THR A 26 3.08 -9.23 22.37
N THR A 27 4.34 -9.59 22.22
CA THR A 27 5.42 -9.35 23.20
C THR A 27 6.28 -8.12 22.88
N GLY A 28 5.88 -7.33 21.87
CA GLY A 28 6.54 -6.07 21.54
C GLY A 28 7.80 -6.19 20.68
N THR A 29 8.19 -7.39 20.27
CA THR A 29 9.29 -7.57 19.31
C THR A 29 8.77 -7.36 17.90
N ALA A 30 9.39 -6.45 17.15
CA ALA A 30 9.08 -6.20 15.75
C ALA A 30 10.26 -6.60 14.87
N ALA A 31 9.99 -7.21 13.72
CA ALA A 31 10.98 -7.38 12.67
C ALA A 31 10.62 -6.49 11.49
N ASN A 32 11.62 -5.92 10.84
CA ASN A 32 11.47 -5.15 9.62
C ASN A 32 11.81 -6.03 8.42
N ILE A 33 10.87 -6.14 7.49
CA ILE A 33 11.09 -6.73 6.18
C ILE A 33 11.21 -5.57 5.20
N THR A 34 12.28 -5.51 4.44
CA THR A 34 12.54 -4.36 3.59
C THR A 34 12.60 -4.74 2.12
N ALA A 35 12.05 -3.86 1.29
CA ALA A 35 12.30 -3.88 -0.14
C ALA A 35 12.98 -2.57 -0.52
N THR A 36 13.99 -2.64 -1.39
CA THR A 36 14.70 -1.46 -1.88
C THR A 36 14.30 -1.20 -3.32
N VAL A 37 13.86 0.03 -3.58
CA VAL A 37 13.59 0.51 -4.95
C VAL A 37 14.74 1.43 -5.34
N GLY A 38 15.43 1.11 -6.43
CA GLY A 38 16.55 1.88 -6.94
C GLY A 38 16.12 3.24 -7.54
N ALA A 39 17.11 4.04 -7.97
CA ALA A 39 16.92 5.40 -8.48
C ALA A 39 16.02 5.47 -9.73
N GLY A 40 15.89 4.40 -10.49
CA GLY A 40 15.00 4.30 -11.66
C GLY A 40 13.52 4.03 -11.33
N GLY A 41 13.19 3.87 -10.05
CA GLY A 41 11.85 3.42 -9.65
C GLY A 41 11.66 1.91 -9.84
N SER A 42 10.45 1.43 -9.58
CA SER A 42 10.05 0.05 -9.84
C SER A 42 8.53 0.01 -10.09
N ALA A 43 8.12 -0.75 -11.09
CA ALA A 43 6.69 -1.00 -11.35
C ALA A 43 6.05 -1.89 -10.27
N SER A 44 6.86 -2.61 -9.50
CA SER A 44 6.38 -3.44 -8.40
C SER A 44 7.39 -3.52 -7.27
N VAL A 45 6.89 -3.74 -6.06
CA VAL A 45 7.69 -4.03 -4.87
C VAL A 45 7.17 -5.32 -4.25
N THR A 46 8.07 -6.28 -4.05
CA THR A 46 7.73 -7.60 -3.51
C THR A 46 8.34 -7.81 -2.14
N PHE A 47 7.50 -8.21 -1.18
CA PHE A 47 7.90 -8.78 0.10
C PHE A 47 7.64 -10.28 0.04
N SER A 48 8.67 -11.08 0.07
CA SER A 48 8.59 -12.54 0.05
C SER A 48 9.14 -13.13 1.35
N SER A 49 8.85 -14.39 1.58
CA SER A 49 9.32 -15.11 2.77
C SER A 49 8.95 -14.41 4.08
N ILE A 50 7.73 -13.88 4.15
CA ILE A 50 7.24 -13.18 5.35
C ILE A 50 7.24 -14.18 6.52
N PRO A 51 7.97 -13.89 7.62
CA PRO A 51 8.05 -14.78 8.76
C PRO A 51 6.67 -15.06 9.36
N GLN A 52 6.40 -16.31 9.73
CA GLN A 52 5.11 -16.73 10.29
C GLN A 52 5.08 -16.71 11.83
N THR A 53 6.07 -16.09 12.44
CA THR A 53 6.25 -16.03 13.91
C THR A 53 5.65 -14.81 14.56
N TYR A 54 5.16 -13.87 13.77
CA TYR A 54 4.51 -12.64 14.24
C TYR A 54 2.99 -12.73 14.11
N LYS A 55 2.28 -11.84 14.79
CA LYS A 55 0.81 -11.85 14.82
C LYS A 55 0.20 -10.92 13.77
N HIS A 56 0.82 -9.79 13.51
CA HIS A 56 0.28 -8.75 12.65
C HIS A 56 1.35 -8.20 11.71
N LEU A 57 0.94 -7.74 10.53
CA LEU A 57 1.77 -6.96 9.62
C LEU A 57 1.25 -5.53 9.58
N GLN A 58 2.17 -4.57 9.54
CA GLN A 58 1.87 -3.19 9.24
C GLN A 58 2.79 -2.69 8.14
N LEU A 59 2.20 -2.11 7.10
CA LEU A 59 2.91 -1.48 6.00
C LEU A 59 2.71 0.03 6.10
N ARG A 60 3.81 0.78 6.08
CA ARG A 60 3.81 2.25 6.04
C ARG A 60 4.45 2.70 4.76
N MET A 61 3.75 3.52 4.00
CA MET A 61 4.20 3.96 2.68
C MET A 61 4.19 5.48 2.60
N LEU A 62 5.22 5.99 1.95
CA LEU A 62 5.29 7.33 1.40
C LEU A 62 5.60 7.15 -0.08
N ALA A 63 4.66 7.46 -0.96
CA ALA A 63 4.75 7.08 -2.36
C ALA A 63 4.42 8.24 -3.31
N ARG A 64 5.08 8.26 -4.45
CA ARG A 64 4.79 9.08 -5.62
C ARG A 64 4.97 8.24 -6.87
N CYS A 65 3.98 8.30 -7.75
CA CYS A 65 3.99 7.62 -9.03
C CYS A 65 4.81 8.43 -10.04
N ALA A 66 5.62 7.76 -10.84
CA ALA A 66 6.47 8.42 -11.83
C ALA A 66 5.89 8.39 -13.25
N SER A 67 5.04 7.42 -13.55
CA SER A 67 4.62 7.10 -14.91
C SER A 67 3.39 7.89 -15.39
N GLN A 68 2.58 8.41 -14.48
CA GLN A 68 1.34 9.09 -14.83
C GLN A 68 1.44 10.60 -14.63
N THR A 69 1.25 11.36 -15.73
CA THR A 69 1.39 12.82 -15.74
C THR A 69 0.07 13.56 -15.62
N THR A 70 -1.08 12.89 -15.85
CA THR A 70 -2.40 13.51 -15.80
C THR A 70 -3.16 13.14 -14.53
N GLY A 71 -3.81 14.12 -13.89
CA GLY A 71 -4.51 13.96 -12.61
C GLY A 71 -3.57 14.02 -11.42
N ASN A 72 -4.13 13.97 -10.20
CA ASN A 72 -3.41 14.27 -8.97
C ASN A 72 -2.83 13.01 -8.29
N ALA A 73 -3.56 11.89 -8.35
CA ALA A 73 -3.16 10.65 -7.72
C ALA A 73 -3.63 9.43 -8.54
N THR A 74 -3.16 8.24 -8.20
CA THR A 74 -3.52 6.97 -8.84
C THR A 74 -3.60 5.87 -7.80
N ASN A 75 -4.19 4.71 -8.15
CA ASN A 75 -4.21 3.56 -7.26
C ASN A 75 -2.87 2.83 -7.25
N MET A 76 -2.53 2.28 -6.12
CA MET A 76 -1.53 1.23 -5.98
C MET A 76 -2.23 0.00 -5.43
N TYR A 77 -1.95 -1.14 -6.03
CA TYR A 77 -2.59 -2.42 -5.72
C TYR A 77 -1.69 -3.31 -4.88
N LEU A 78 -2.33 -4.17 -4.11
CA LEU A 78 -1.69 -5.17 -3.27
C LEU A 78 -2.25 -6.56 -3.60
N ASN A 79 -1.37 -7.46 -4.01
CA ASN A 79 -1.68 -8.88 -4.16
C ASN A 79 -1.03 -9.69 -3.03
N ILE A 80 -1.80 -10.59 -2.44
CA ILE A 80 -1.38 -11.49 -1.39
C ILE A 80 -1.07 -12.85 -2.01
N ASN A 81 0.10 -13.41 -1.71
CA ASN A 81 0.56 -14.73 -2.14
C ASN A 81 0.51 -14.94 -3.67
N GLY A 82 0.62 -13.85 -4.45
CA GLY A 82 0.52 -13.90 -5.90
C GLY A 82 -0.90 -14.18 -6.44
N ASP A 83 -1.93 -14.10 -5.59
CA ASP A 83 -3.31 -14.30 -6.01
C ASP A 83 -3.77 -13.11 -6.89
N SER A 84 -4.01 -13.38 -8.15
CA SER A 84 -4.57 -12.44 -9.13
C SER A 84 -5.98 -12.84 -9.59
N GLY A 85 -6.62 -13.79 -8.92
CA GLY A 85 -8.02 -14.16 -9.14
C GLY A 85 -8.98 -13.08 -8.63
N SER A 86 -10.26 -13.20 -8.98
CA SER A 86 -11.33 -12.29 -8.54
C SER A 86 -11.71 -12.51 -7.07
N ASN A 87 -10.71 -12.61 -6.19
CA ASN A 87 -10.83 -12.99 -4.78
C ASN A 87 -10.77 -11.80 -3.83
N TYR A 88 -10.82 -10.57 -4.33
CA TYR A 88 -10.76 -9.38 -3.49
C TYR A 88 -12.05 -8.60 -3.54
N THR A 89 -12.40 -8.01 -2.39
CA THR A 89 -13.49 -7.04 -2.26
C THR A 89 -13.03 -5.88 -1.40
N TYR A 90 -13.67 -4.72 -1.53
CA TYR A 90 -13.40 -3.61 -0.64
C TYR A 90 -14.60 -2.70 -0.44
N HIS A 91 -14.60 -2.03 0.71
CA HIS A 91 -15.42 -0.86 1.02
C HIS A 91 -14.49 0.31 1.34
N TYR A 92 -14.91 1.50 0.99
CA TYR A 92 -14.17 2.71 1.34
C TYR A 92 -15.08 3.86 1.73
N LEU A 93 -14.49 4.78 2.47
CA LEU A 93 -14.98 6.10 2.78
C LEU A 93 -13.88 7.09 2.39
N TYR A 94 -14.22 8.20 1.72
CA TYR A 94 -13.26 9.25 1.43
C TYR A 94 -13.83 10.63 1.60
N GLY A 95 -12.94 11.64 1.71
CA GLY A 95 -13.25 13.05 1.67
C GLY A 95 -12.16 13.84 0.94
N ASN A 96 -12.57 14.84 0.16
CA ASN A 96 -11.67 15.69 -0.63
C ASN A 96 -11.70 17.17 -0.24
N GLY A 97 -12.23 17.48 0.95
CA GLY A 97 -12.40 18.84 1.43
C GLY A 97 -13.68 19.55 0.96
N SER A 98 -14.33 19.05 -0.10
CA SER A 98 -15.60 19.61 -0.64
C SER A 98 -16.76 18.65 -0.50
N SER A 99 -16.50 17.35 -0.55
CA SER A 99 -17.49 16.28 -0.45
C SER A 99 -16.93 15.06 0.27
N ALA A 100 -17.84 14.24 0.80
CA ALA A 100 -17.52 12.91 1.31
C ALA A 100 -18.39 11.89 0.57
N ALA A 101 -17.83 10.71 0.31
CA ALA A 101 -18.56 9.62 -0.32
C ALA A 101 -18.03 8.26 0.14
N SER A 102 -18.79 7.22 -0.14
CA SER A 102 -18.43 5.84 0.12
C SER A 102 -18.86 4.94 -1.03
N ALA A 103 -18.16 3.85 -1.25
CA ALA A 103 -18.56 2.81 -2.18
C ALA A 103 -17.97 1.46 -1.80
N ALA A 104 -18.35 0.43 -2.56
CA ALA A 104 -17.86 -0.92 -2.43
C ALA A 104 -17.63 -1.54 -3.81
N ASN A 105 -16.71 -2.48 -3.88
CA ASN A 105 -16.47 -3.29 -5.06
C ASN A 105 -16.21 -4.73 -4.67
N THR A 106 -16.62 -5.63 -5.55
CA THR A 106 -16.43 -7.08 -5.40
C THR A 106 -15.73 -7.66 -6.62
N ALA A 107 -15.31 -8.92 -6.54
CA ALA A 107 -14.67 -9.63 -7.65
C ALA A 107 -13.44 -8.88 -8.23
N ARG A 108 -12.65 -8.26 -7.36
CA ARG A 108 -11.42 -7.58 -7.76
C ARG A 108 -10.24 -8.55 -7.76
N THR A 109 -9.24 -8.25 -8.57
CA THR A 109 -8.03 -9.07 -8.71
C THR A 109 -6.89 -8.63 -7.77
N ALA A 110 -7.10 -7.55 -7.02
CA ALA A 110 -6.17 -7.03 -6.02
C ALA A 110 -6.90 -6.17 -4.98
N ALA A 111 -6.31 -6.00 -3.82
CA ALA A 111 -6.71 -4.97 -2.86
C ALA A 111 -6.13 -3.62 -3.26
N ILE A 112 -6.81 -2.52 -2.92
CA ILE A 112 -6.20 -1.18 -2.97
C ILE A 112 -5.37 -1.00 -1.71
N CYS A 113 -4.18 -0.38 -1.82
CA CYS A 113 -3.26 -0.24 -0.68
C CYS A 113 -2.74 1.17 -0.45
N THR A 114 -2.72 2.02 -1.45
CA THR A 114 -2.40 3.45 -1.32
C THR A 114 -2.78 4.23 -2.56
N PHE A 115 -2.82 5.55 -2.43
CA PHE A 115 -3.13 6.50 -3.49
C PHE A 115 -1.95 7.46 -3.67
N PRO A 116 -0.83 7.01 -4.30
CA PRO A 116 0.33 7.86 -4.52
C PRO A 116 -0.01 9.03 -5.42
N THR A 117 0.58 10.18 -5.15
CA THR A 117 0.48 11.33 -6.05
C THR A 117 1.18 11.04 -7.38
N LYS A 118 0.64 11.55 -8.47
CA LYS A 118 1.20 11.40 -9.83
C LYS A 118 2.37 12.34 -10.07
N SER A 119 3.16 12.06 -11.10
CA SER A 119 4.32 12.89 -11.46
C SER A 119 3.95 14.30 -11.92
N GLY A 120 2.72 14.51 -12.39
CA GLY A 120 2.19 15.83 -12.73
C GLY A 120 1.82 16.71 -11.54
N GLU A 121 1.76 16.14 -10.32
CA GLU A 121 1.52 16.91 -9.10
C GLU A 121 2.77 17.74 -8.73
N THR A 122 2.59 18.79 -7.94
CA THR A 122 3.67 19.64 -7.45
C THR A 122 4.82 18.81 -6.85
N ALA A 123 6.05 19.15 -7.21
CA ALA A 123 7.23 18.47 -6.70
C ALA A 123 7.27 18.51 -5.17
N GLY A 124 7.59 17.37 -4.53
CA GLY A 124 7.64 17.25 -3.08
C GLY A 124 6.32 16.81 -2.42
N ILE A 125 5.22 16.75 -3.16
CA ILE A 125 3.94 16.22 -2.65
C ILE A 125 3.89 14.71 -2.86
N PHE A 126 3.63 13.97 -1.79
CA PHE A 126 3.58 12.51 -1.76
C PHE A 126 2.28 12.04 -1.10
N GLY A 127 1.78 10.90 -1.56
CA GLY A 127 0.75 10.15 -0.84
C GLY A 127 1.34 9.34 0.31
N VAL A 128 0.61 9.25 1.39
CA VAL A 128 1.00 8.53 2.62
C VAL A 128 -0.06 7.49 2.95
N SER A 129 0.34 6.28 3.32
CA SER A 129 -0.60 5.30 3.87
C SER A 129 -0.03 4.49 5.02
N VAL A 130 -0.92 4.06 5.90
CA VAL A 130 -0.68 3.05 6.94
C VAL A 130 -1.69 1.94 6.73
N LEU A 131 -1.19 0.73 6.53
CA LEU A 131 -1.98 -0.45 6.20
C LEU A 131 -1.69 -1.55 7.22
N ASP A 132 -2.75 -2.14 7.76
CA ASP A 132 -2.69 -3.23 8.73
C ASP A 132 -3.28 -4.52 8.15
N ILE A 133 -2.55 -5.62 8.30
CA ILE A 133 -3.02 -6.99 8.08
C ILE A 133 -2.95 -7.71 9.41
N LEU A 134 -4.09 -7.85 10.06
CA LEU A 134 -4.17 -8.43 11.39
C LEU A 134 -4.28 -9.95 11.31
N ASP A 135 -3.53 -10.63 12.20
CA ASP A 135 -3.61 -12.08 12.36
C ASP A 135 -3.33 -12.83 11.04
N TYR A 136 -2.30 -12.37 10.33
CA TYR A 136 -1.97 -12.75 8.95
C TYR A 136 -1.53 -14.21 8.78
N THR A 137 -1.19 -14.89 9.87
CA THR A 137 -0.83 -16.32 9.88
C THR A 137 -2.02 -17.24 10.09
N ASN A 138 -3.22 -16.68 10.36
CA ASN A 138 -4.41 -17.46 10.65
C ASN A 138 -4.97 -18.08 9.36
N THR A 139 -5.26 -19.39 9.41
CA THR A 139 -5.79 -20.16 8.27
C THR A 139 -7.26 -20.55 8.42
N SER A 140 -7.97 -20.00 9.41
CA SER A 140 -9.37 -20.32 9.70
C SER A 140 -10.36 -19.23 9.28
N LYS A 141 -9.86 -18.10 8.75
CA LYS A 141 -10.68 -16.95 8.33
C LYS A 141 -10.08 -16.28 7.10
N TYR A 142 -10.91 -15.54 6.39
CA TYR A 142 -10.44 -14.65 5.33
C TYR A 142 -9.58 -13.51 5.89
N THR A 143 -8.63 -13.04 5.09
CA THR A 143 -7.73 -11.96 5.51
C THR A 143 -8.35 -10.60 5.22
N THR A 144 -8.46 -9.79 6.26
CA THR A 144 -8.87 -8.38 6.14
C THR A 144 -7.65 -7.48 6.13
N VAL A 145 -7.60 -6.58 5.16
CA VAL A 145 -6.57 -5.54 5.03
C VAL A 145 -7.25 -4.20 5.21
N ARG A 146 -6.82 -3.44 6.20
CA ARG A 146 -7.38 -2.12 6.49
C ARG A 146 -6.31 -1.06 6.33
N HIS A 147 -6.64 0.07 5.69
CA HIS A 147 -5.68 1.17 5.60
C HIS A 147 -6.35 2.53 5.64
N LEU A 148 -5.57 3.49 6.13
CA LEU A 148 -5.82 4.91 6.06
C LEU A 148 -4.75 5.52 5.17
N GLU A 149 -5.15 6.36 4.22
CA GLU A 149 -4.26 7.00 3.26
C GLU A 149 -4.71 8.40 2.92
N GLY A 150 -3.83 9.16 2.29
CA GLY A 150 -4.17 10.47 1.78
C GLY A 150 -2.95 11.25 1.29
N TYR A 151 -3.25 12.38 0.68
CA TYR A 151 -2.29 13.43 0.32
C TYR A 151 -2.94 14.79 0.45
N ASP A 152 -2.11 15.81 0.67
CA ASP A 152 -2.50 17.23 0.66
C ASP A 152 -1.64 17.95 -0.38
N ALA A 153 -2.27 18.67 -1.27
CA ALA A 153 -1.66 19.43 -2.35
C ALA A 153 -1.92 20.94 -2.20
N ASN A 154 -1.87 21.44 -0.94
CA ASN A 154 -2.03 22.84 -0.60
C ASN A 154 -3.35 23.45 -1.11
N GLY A 155 -4.46 22.89 -0.66
CA GLY A 155 -5.82 23.35 -0.97
C GLY A 155 -6.61 22.38 -1.85
N SER A 156 -5.98 21.35 -2.37
CA SER A 156 -6.60 20.14 -2.89
C SER A 156 -6.01 18.92 -2.22
N GLY A 157 -6.67 17.77 -2.31
CA GLY A 157 -6.20 16.56 -1.68
C GLY A 157 -7.34 15.64 -1.28
N GLU A 158 -6.99 14.49 -0.75
CA GLU A 158 -7.97 13.47 -0.40
C GLU A 158 -7.49 12.66 0.81
N VAL A 159 -8.44 12.23 1.61
CA VAL A 159 -8.24 11.24 2.68
C VAL A 159 -9.17 10.07 2.44
N TRP A 160 -8.64 8.86 2.49
CA TRP A 160 -9.36 7.62 2.25
C TRP A 160 -9.18 6.64 3.40
N PHE A 161 -10.25 5.94 3.71
CA PHE A 161 -10.25 4.81 4.62
C PHE A 161 -10.82 3.58 3.92
N TYR A 162 -10.05 2.50 3.87
CA TYR A 162 -10.42 1.26 3.21
C TYR A 162 -10.51 0.09 4.18
N SER A 163 -11.43 -0.82 3.88
CA SER A 163 -11.47 -2.18 4.40
C SER A 163 -11.53 -3.14 3.22
N ASN A 164 -10.41 -3.79 2.91
CA ASN A 164 -10.33 -4.81 1.88
C ASN A 164 -10.47 -6.20 2.51
N LEU A 165 -11.04 -7.15 1.76
CA LEU A 165 -11.10 -8.55 2.13
C LEU A 165 -10.46 -9.38 1.02
N TRP A 166 -9.54 -10.25 1.37
CA TRP A 166 -9.05 -11.33 0.53
C TRP A 166 -9.80 -12.61 0.89
N LEU A 167 -10.58 -13.14 -0.07
CA LEU A 167 -11.46 -14.31 0.06
C LEU A 167 -10.66 -15.62 0.01
N ASN A 168 -9.61 -15.70 0.82
CA ASN A 168 -8.75 -16.87 0.95
C ASN A 168 -8.33 -17.00 2.43
N THR A 169 -8.23 -18.23 2.90
CA THR A 169 -7.83 -18.54 4.27
C THR A 169 -6.35 -18.88 4.42
N ALA A 170 -5.56 -18.87 3.34
CA ALA A 170 -4.13 -19.13 3.42
C ALA A 170 -3.41 -18.06 4.25
N ALA A 171 -2.40 -18.46 5.02
CA ALA A 171 -1.52 -17.52 5.69
C ALA A 171 -0.80 -16.62 4.68
N VAL A 172 -0.59 -15.36 5.03
CA VAL A 172 0.11 -14.40 4.15
C VAL A 172 1.61 -14.64 4.22
N THR A 173 2.19 -15.14 3.15
CA THR A 173 3.63 -15.44 3.02
C THR A 173 4.36 -14.49 2.09
N SER A 174 3.62 -13.79 1.23
CA SER A 174 4.18 -12.76 0.36
C SER A 174 3.15 -11.68 0.05
N ILE A 175 3.65 -10.48 -0.24
CA ILE A 175 2.87 -9.31 -0.69
C ILE A 175 3.58 -8.71 -1.89
N VAL A 176 2.84 -8.42 -2.94
CA VAL A 176 3.32 -7.66 -4.09
C VAL A 176 2.52 -6.37 -4.19
N LEU A 177 3.24 -5.26 -4.25
CA LEU A 177 2.67 -3.93 -4.52
C LEU A 177 2.92 -3.60 -5.99
N THR A 178 1.89 -3.15 -6.69
CA THR A 178 1.98 -2.75 -8.09
C THR A 178 1.28 -1.41 -8.31
N GLU A 179 1.83 -0.61 -9.19
CA GLU A 179 1.21 0.63 -9.64
C GLU A 179 0.08 0.33 -10.63
N ASP A 180 -0.98 1.14 -10.59
CA ASP A 180 -1.97 1.20 -11.67
C ASP A 180 -1.37 1.96 -12.85
N LEU A 181 -0.95 1.25 -13.86
CA LEU A 181 -0.35 1.85 -15.06
C LEU A 181 -1.39 2.44 -16.01
N GLY A 182 -2.69 2.36 -15.66
CA GLY A 182 -3.77 2.95 -16.45
C GLY A 182 -3.83 2.36 -17.86
N ASN A 183 -4.36 1.16 -18.02
CA ASN A 183 -4.74 0.59 -19.34
C ASN A 183 -6.05 1.19 -19.82
#